data_196da8fd63f07bab9255589fda2dcae6
#
_entry.id   196da8fd63f07bab9255589fda2dcae6
#
_cell.length_a   1.000
_cell.length_b   1.000
_cell.length_c   1.000
_cell.angle_alpha   90.00
_cell.angle_beta   90.00
_cell.angle_gamma   90.00
#
_symmetry.space_group_name_H-M   'P 1'
#
loop_
_entity.id
_entity.type
_entity.pdbx_description
1 polymer ?
#
loop_
_entity_poly.entity_id
_entity_poly.type
_entity_poly.pdbx_seq_one_letter_code
_entity_poly.pdbx_strand_id
1 'polypeptide(L)'
;VLTTVASDNVEAGKMAAEFITKQLGEKAKTFELSGVPGASATVDRGKGFEQISKTNLDVLSSQSANFDRAKALNTAQNMIQGNKEVQAIFAQNDEMALGAAQAVKAAGLSNVLIVGIDGQPDAHDAIAKGDITATIAQQPAKMGEIAIQSAIDHYQGKKLEKETVSPIYLVTKDNVDQHN
;
A
#
# COMPACT_ATOMS: atom_id res chain seq x y z
N VAL A 1 -1.16 24.41 12.87
CA VAL A 1 -2.05 23.78 11.87
C VAL A 1 -3.45 23.80 12.45
N LEU A 2 -4.44 24.23 11.66
CA LEU A 2 -5.86 24.32 12.09
C LEU A 2 -6.54 22.97 11.98
N THR A 3 -6.30 22.26 10.90
CA THR A 3 -6.78 20.89 10.61
C THR A 3 -5.78 20.18 9.71
N THR A 4 -5.81 18.87 9.72
CA THR A 4 -5.06 18.01 8.80
C THR A 4 -6.07 17.17 8.00
N VAL A 5 -5.87 17.05 6.69
CA VAL A 5 -6.63 16.14 5.84
C VAL A 5 -5.66 15.07 5.33
N ALA A 6 -5.94 13.83 5.64
CA ALA A 6 -5.06 12.71 5.29
C ALA A 6 -5.87 11.43 5.02
N SER A 7 -5.27 10.47 4.33
CA SER A 7 -5.78 9.10 4.28
C SER A 7 -5.47 8.39 5.61
N ASP A 8 -6.31 7.42 5.98
CA ASP A 8 -6.00 6.54 7.12
C ASP A 8 -4.91 5.54 6.72
N ASN A 9 -3.65 5.91 6.99
CA ASN A 9 -2.49 5.08 6.67
C ASN A 9 -2.43 3.82 7.54
N VAL A 10 -2.95 3.84 8.76
CA VAL A 10 -3.02 2.64 9.62
C VAL A 10 -4.03 1.66 9.02
N GLU A 11 -5.21 2.12 8.65
CA GLU A 11 -6.22 1.29 8.02
C GLU A 11 -5.73 0.75 6.66
N ALA A 12 -5.01 1.56 5.86
CA ALA A 12 -4.44 1.09 4.60
C ALA A 12 -3.49 -0.09 4.77
N GLY A 13 -2.59 -0.04 5.75
CA GLY A 13 -1.68 -1.16 6.07
C GLY A 13 -2.44 -2.39 6.55
N LYS A 14 -3.46 -2.20 7.38
CA LYS A 14 -4.33 -3.27 7.87
C LYS A 14 -5.10 -3.94 6.73
N MET A 15 -5.73 -3.17 5.84
CA MET A 15 -6.43 -3.68 4.65
C MET A 15 -5.52 -4.54 3.78
N ALA A 16 -4.24 -4.16 3.62
CA ALA A 16 -3.28 -4.95 2.86
C ALA A 16 -3.05 -6.34 3.49
N ALA A 17 -2.82 -6.40 4.80
CA ALA A 17 -2.61 -7.67 5.49
C ALA A 17 -3.87 -8.55 5.51
N GLU A 18 -5.05 -7.95 5.70
CA GLU A 18 -6.34 -8.64 5.64
C GLU A 18 -6.59 -9.22 4.24
N PHE A 19 -6.30 -8.44 3.18
CA PHE A 19 -6.43 -8.92 1.81
C PHE A 19 -5.51 -10.11 1.53
N ILE A 20 -4.23 -10.03 1.91
CA ILE A 20 -3.27 -11.14 1.75
C ILE A 20 -3.78 -12.39 2.48
N THR A 21 -4.19 -12.23 3.74
CA THR A 21 -4.73 -13.33 4.55
C THR A 21 -5.97 -13.97 3.90
N LYS A 22 -6.88 -13.15 3.39
CA LYS A 22 -8.10 -13.62 2.72
C LYS A 22 -7.79 -14.42 1.45
N GLN A 23 -6.77 -14.01 0.69
CA GLN A 23 -6.44 -14.64 -0.60
C GLN A 23 -5.61 -15.92 -0.45
N LEU A 24 -4.67 -15.95 0.51
CA LEU A 24 -3.68 -17.01 0.63
C LEU A 24 -3.86 -17.89 1.88
N GLY A 25 -4.74 -17.48 2.80
CA GLY A 25 -4.89 -18.11 4.09
C GLY A 25 -3.87 -17.62 5.14
N GLU A 26 -3.99 -18.19 6.34
CA GLU A 26 -3.07 -17.88 7.43
C GLU A 26 -1.67 -18.44 7.17
N LYS A 27 -0.66 -17.75 7.74
CA LYS A 27 0.77 -18.09 7.64
C LYS A 27 1.35 -18.03 6.23
N ALA A 28 0.70 -17.26 5.33
CA ALA A 28 1.29 -16.98 4.03
C ALA A 28 2.65 -16.29 4.17
N LYS A 29 3.67 -16.83 3.49
CA LYS A 29 5.04 -16.32 3.50
C LYS A 29 5.11 -14.98 2.78
N THR A 30 5.34 -13.92 3.53
CA THR A 30 5.17 -12.54 3.06
C THR A 30 6.45 -11.72 3.21
N PHE A 31 6.78 -10.90 2.22
CA PHE A 31 7.76 -9.82 2.35
C PHE A 31 7.05 -8.48 2.54
N GLU A 32 7.69 -7.57 3.28
CA GLU A 32 7.29 -6.17 3.36
C GLU A 32 8.39 -5.29 2.77
N LEU A 33 8.00 -4.40 1.83
CA LEU A 33 8.82 -3.28 1.36
C LEU A 33 8.32 -2.00 1.99
N SER A 34 9.08 -1.46 2.94
CA SER A 34 8.72 -0.26 3.66
C SER A 34 9.23 1.01 2.97
N GLY A 35 8.58 2.13 3.27
CA GLY A 35 8.94 3.45 2.73
C GLY A 35 10.18 4.05 3.39
N VAL A 36 10.27 5.39 3.34
CA VAL A 36 11.36 6.14 3.96
C VAL A 36 11.27 6.00 5.49
N PRO A 37 12.34 5.54 6.16
CA PRO A 37 12.35 5.40 7.61
C PRO A 37 12.00 6.71 8.32
N GLY A 38 11.06 6.64 9.27
CA GLY A 38 10.60 7.79 10.06
C GLY A 38 9.56 8.68 9.39
N ALA A 39 9.24 8.50 8.10
CA ALA A 39 8.10 9.17 7.49
C ALA A 39 6.79 8.67 8.10
N SER A 40 5.84 9.58 8.37
CA SER A 40 4.55 9.23 9.00
C SER A 40 3.82 8.12 8.26
N ALA A 41 3.72 8.21 6.93
CA ALA A 41 3.08 7.18 6.11
C ALA A 41 3.77 5.80 6.27
N THR A 42 5.11 5.77 6.34
CA THR A 42 5.86 4.51 6.56
C THR A 42 5.52 3.90 7.91
N VAL A 43 5.53 4.72 8.96
CA VAL A 43 5.26 4.28 10.34
C VAL A 43 3.83 3.77 10.46
N ASP A 44 2.85 4.52 9.96
CA ASP A 44 1.44 4.22 10.12
C ASP A 44 1.01 3.01 9.26
N ARG A 45 1.46 2.93 7.99
CA ARG A 45 1.20 1.78 7.10
C ARG A 45 1.82 0.50 7.69
N GLY A 46 3.06 0.58 8.17
CA GLY A 46 3.73 -0.55 8.84
C GLY A 46 3.01 -0.99 10.12
N LYS A 47 2.59 -0.03 10.96
CA LYS A 47 1.81 -0.32 12.18
C LYS A 47 0.49 -1.03 11.86
N GLY A 48 -0.25 -0.55 10.86
CA GLY A 48 -1.50 -1.18 10.44
C GLY A 48 -1.28 -2.60 9.92
N PHE A 49 -0.28 -2.79 9.06
CA PHE A 49 0.10 -4.10 8.55
C PHE A 49 0.48 -5.05 9.68
N GLU A 50 1.30 -4.62 10.63
CA GLU A 50 1.76 -5.42 11.76
C GLU A 50 0.61 -5.89 12.67
N GLN A 51 -0.46 -5.10 12.85
CA GLN A 51 -1.62 -5.47 13.67
C GLN A 51 -2.27 -6.78 13.23
N ILE A 52 -2.27 -7.06 11.94
CA ILE A 52 -2.87 -8.26 11.36
C ILE A 52 -1.79 -9.32 11.06
N SER A 53 -0.66 -8.90 10.48
CA SER A 53 0.37 -9.82 10.00
C SER A 53 1.02 -10.62 11.13
N LYS A 54 1.19 -10.05 12.32
CA LYS A 54 1.77 -10.75 13.49
C LYS A 54 1.11 -12.09 13.80
N THR A 55 -0.20 -12.17 13.64
CA THR A 55 -0.95 -13.40 13.93
C THR A 55 -1.23 -14.21 12.69
N ASN A 56 -1.48 -13.55 11.57
CA ASN A 56 -2.05 -14.17 10.38
C ASN A 56 -1.04 -14.48 9.28
N LEU A 57 0.10 -13.81 9.24
CA LEU A 57 1.10 -14.00 8.17
C LEU A 57 2.44 -14.47 8.75
N ASP A 58 3.25 -15.09 7.90
CA ASP A 58 4.66 -15.37 8.17
C ASP A 58 5.51 -14.33 7.45
N VAL A 59 5.82 -13.23 8.15
CA VAL A 59 6.62 -12.14 7.58
C VAL A 59 8.09 -12.50 7.61
N LEU A 60 8.58 -13.03 6.50
CA LEU A 60 9.96 -13.54 6.35
C LEU A 60 10.99 -12.42 6.40
N SER A 61 10.66 -11.22 5.89
CA SER A 61 11.57 -10.07 5.88
C SER A 61 10.78 -8.77 5.66
N SER A 62 11.25 -7.70 6.29
CA SER A 62 10.80 -6.32 6.07
C SER A 62 12.02 -5.46 5.78
N GLN A 63 12.06 -4.81 4.62
CA GLN A 63 13.19 -3.96 4.21
C GLN A 63 12.70 -2.66 3.58
N SER A 64 13.43 -1.57 3.87
CA SER A 64 13.10 -0.26 3.27
C SER A 64 13.57 -0.18 1.82
N ALA A 65 12.67 0.30 0.96
CA ALA A 65 12.97 0.71 -0.40
C ALA A 65 12.66 2.20 -0.66
N ASN A 66 12.41 2.98 0.43
CA ASN A 66 12.33 4.44 0.42
C ASN A 66 11.27 5.03 -0.53
N PHE A 67 10.16 4.32 -0.80
CA PHE A 67 9.13 4.68 -1.77
C PHE A 67 9.64 4.78 -3.23
N ASP A 68 10.76 4.13 -3.54
CA ASP A 68 11.44 4.22 -4.84
C ASP A 68 11.33 2.90 -5.61
N ARG A 69 10.90 2.97 -6.89
CA ARG A 69 10.67 1.79 -7.75
C ARG A 69 11.96 1.01 -8.02
N ALA A 70 13.06 1.70 -8.32
CA ALA A 70 14.31 1.06 -8.65
C ALA A 70 14.97 0.40 -7.42
N LYS A 71 14.88 1.07 -6.26
CA LYS A 71 15.31 0.47 -4.99
C LYS A 71 14.47 -0.76 -4.64
N ALA A 72 13.15 -0.67 -4.82
CA ALA A 72 12.26 -1.78 -4.56
C ALA A 72 12.56 -3.00 -5.44
N LEU A 73 12.86 -2.78 -6.74
CA LEU A 73 13.33 -3.84 -7.61
C LEU A 73 14.55 -4.55 -7.03
N ASN A 74 15.61 -3.79 -6.70
CA ASN A 74 16.85 -4.36 -6.18
C ASN A 74 16.65 -5.03 -4.80
N THR A 75 15.88 -4.40 -3.91
CA THR A 75 15.59 -4.94 -2.60
C THR A 75 14.80 -6.24 -2.69
N ALA A 76 13.73 -6.26 -3.49
CA ALA A 76 12.92 -7.45 -3.71
C ALA A 76 13.73 -8.59 -4.35
N GLN A 77 14.62 -8.31 -5.31
CA GLN A 77 15.53 -9.32 -5.89
C GLN A 77 16.40 -9.97 -4.81
N ASN A 78 17.00 -9.16 -3.92
CA ASN A 78 17.82 -9.67 -2.82
C ASN A 78 17.00 -10.52 -1.85
N MET A 79 15.79 -10.07 -1.50
CA MET A 79 14.89 -10.81 -0.60
C MET A 79 14.47 -12.15 -1.23
N ILE A 80 14.15 -12.19 -2.52
CA ILE A 80 13.77 -13.39 -3.28
C ILE A 80 14.96 -14.37 -3.37
N GLN A 81 16.18 -13.88 -3.57
CA GLN A 81 17.37 -14.74 -3.55
C GLN A 81 17.55 -15.44 -2.19
N GLY A 82 17.23 -14.77 -1.10
CA GLY A 82 17.26 -15.33 0.25
C GLY A 82 16.15 -16.32 0.53
N ASN A 83 14.96 -16.13 -0.06
CA ASN A 83 13.83 -17.04 0.12
C ASN A 83 12.87 -17.01 -1.09
N LYS A 84 12.94 -18.07 -1.90
CA LYS A 84 12.12 -18.25 -3.11
C LYS A 84 10.69 -18.72 -2.83
N GLU A 85 10.39 -19.06 -1.58
CA GLU A 85 9.06 -19.56 -1.20
C GLU A 85 8.09 -18.44 -0.82
N VAL A 86 8.44 -17.18 -1.10
CA VAL A 86 7.56 -16.03 -0.90
C VAL A 86 6.25 -16.20 -1.68
N GLN A 87 5.15 -15.96 -1.01
CA GLN A 87 3.80 -16.08 -1.55
C GLN A 87 3.14 -14.71 -1.73
N ALA A 88 3.54 -13.72 -0.92
CA ALA A 88 3.04 -12.35 -1.03
C ALA A 88 4.13 -11.31 -0.81
N ILE A 89 3.95 -10.13 -1.41
CA ILE A 89 4.75 -8.93 -1.14
C ILE A 89 3.78 -7.79 -0.84
N PHE A 90 3.86 -7.24 0.37
CA PHE A 90 3.26 -5.97 0.71
C PHE A 90 4.27 -4.85 0.44
N ALA A 91 3.94 -3.93 -0.42
CA ALA A 91 4.71 -2.72 -0.67
C ALA A 91 3.93 -1.51 -0.15
N GLN A 92 4.56 -0.70 0.68
CA GLN A 92 3.88 0.43 1.33
C GLN A 92 3.50 1.56 0.36
N ASN A 93 3.86 1.46 -0.95
CA ASN A 93 3.30 2.27 -2.02
C ASN A 93 3.36 1.56 -3.38
N ASP A 94 2.68 2.11 -4.39
CA ASP A 94 2.57 1.54 -5.73
C ASP A 94 3.89 1.55 -6.50
N GLU A 95 4.73 2.58 -6.33
CA GLU A 95 6.06 2.61 -6.94
C GLU A 95 6.89 1.39 -6.53
N MET A 96 6.89 1.07 -5.24
CA MET A 96 7.58 -0.12 -4.75
C MET A 96 6.90 -1.42 -5.18
N ALA A 97 5.56 -1.46 -5.27
CA ALA A 97 4.84 -2.62 -5.78
C ALA A 97 5.20 -2.92 -7.24
N LEU A 98 5.31 -1.90 -8.08
CA LEU A 98 5.75 -2.02 -9.48
C LEU A 98 7.20 -2.52 -9.57
N GLY A 99 8.09 -2.06 -8.69
CA GLY A 99 9.46 -2.56 -8.59
C GLY A 99 9.51 -4.03 -8.17
N ALA A 100 8.70 -4.41 -7.17
CA ALA A 100 8.57 -5.80 -6.72
C ALA A 100 8.05 -6.73 -7.83
N ALA A 101 7.05 -6.28 -8.60
CA ALA A 101 6.51 -7.04 -9.74
C ALA A 101 7.61 -7.35 -10.78
N GLN A 102 8.48 -6.39 -11.07
CA GLN A 102 9.62 -6.62 -11.96
C GLN A 102 10.61 -7.64 -11.38
N ALA A 103 10.87 -7.59 -10.06
CA ALA A 103 11.76 -8.55 -9.40
C ALA A 103 11.18 -9.97 -9.42
N VAL A 104 9.91 -10.14 -9.14
CA VAL A 104 9.20 -11.43 -9.20
C VAL A 104 9.28 -12.03 -10.60
N LYS A 105 9.00 -11.20 -11.63
CA LYS A 105 9.10 -11.62 -13.03
C LYS A 105 10.52 -12.00 -13.43
N ALA A 106 11.52 -11.22 -13.05
CA ALA A 106 12.93 -11.51 -13.32
C ALA A 106 13.42 -12.78 -12.63
N ALA A 107 12.88 -13.11 -11.45
CA ALA A 107 13.17 -14.34 -10.73
C ALA A 107 12.45 -15.59 -11.30
N GLY A 108 11.59 -15.43 -12.30
CA GLY A 108 10.78 -16.51 -12.87
C GLY A 108 9.74 -17.08 -11.91
N LEU A 109 9.37 -16.31 -10.87
CA LEU A 109 8.32 -16.71 -9.94
C LEU A 109 6.96 -16.39 -10.54
N SER A 110 6.01 -17.29 -10.32
CA SER A 110 4.60 -17.13 -10.67
C SER A 110 3.76 -17.19 -9.40
N ASN A 111 2.57 -16.57 -9.44
CA ASN A 111 1.59 -16.63 -8.35
C ASN A 111 2.05 -15.94 -7.04
N VAL A 112 2.96 -14.98 -7.10
CA VAL A 112 3.27 -14.12 -5.97
C VAL A 112 2.26 -12.97 -5.92
N LEU A 113 1.49 -12.89 -4.85
CA LEU A 113 0.51 -11.84 -4.64
C LEU A 113 1.22 -10.54 -4.26
N ILE A 114 0.97 -9.43 -4.98
CA ILE A 114 1.59 -8.15 -4.72
C ILE A 114 0.51 -7.11 -4.41
N VAL A 115 0.65 -6.44 -3.27
CA VAL A 115 -0.27 -5.38 -2.83
C VAL A 115 0.48 -4.07 -2.66
N GLY A 116 -0.01 -3.02 -3.31
CA GLY A 116 0.47 -1.65 -3.16
C GLY A 116 -0.46 -0.76 -2.32
N ILE A 117 -0.08 0.49 -2.19
CA ILE A 117 -0.94 1.58 -1.68
C ILE A 117 -0.66 2.78 -2.58
N ASP A 118 -1.63 3.53 -2.93
CA ASP A 118 -1.81 4.88 -3.50
C ASP A 118 -2.94 4.92 -4.54
N GLY A 119 -3.10 3.89 -5.39
CA GLY A 119 -4.06 3.87 -6.49
C GLY A 119 -3.56 4.66 -7.71
N GLN A 120 -2.27 4.56 -8.04
CA GLN A 120 -1.69 5.25 -9.18
C GLN A 120 -2.13 4.60 -10.52
N PRO A 121 -2.23 5.38 -11.62
CA PRO A 121 -2.60 4.85 -12.94
C PRO A 121 -1.72 3.68 -13.39
N ASP A 122 -0.39 3.76 -13.20
CA ASP A 122 0.54 2.68 -13.53
C ASP A 122 0.23 1.38 -12.76
N ALA A 123 -0.21 1.50 -11.49
CA ALA A 123 -0.60 0.35 -10.68
C ALA A 123 -1.94 -0.23 -11.16
N HIS A 124 -2.91 0.60 -11.56
CA HIS A 124 -4.16 0.15 -12.17
C HIS A 124 -3.89 -0.63 -13.47
N ASP A 125 -3.02 -0.12 -14.33
CA ASP A 125 -2.58 -0.82 -15.54
C ASP A 125 -1.92 -2.17 -15.22
N ALA A 126 -1.08 -2.22 -14.20
CA ALA A 126 -0.41 -3.44 -13.76
C ALA A 126 -1.39 -4.46 -13.15
N ILE A 127 -2.42 -4.00 -12.42
CA ILE A 127 -3.50 -4.84 -11.90
C ILE A 127 -4.33 -5.43 -13.06
N ALA A 128 -4.71 -4.61 -14.04
CA ALA A 128 -5.45 -5.08 -15.21
C ALA A 128 -4.67 -6.18 -15.99
N LYS A 129 -3.35 -6.04 -16.09
CA LYS A 129 -2.44 -7.02 -16.71
C LYS A 129 -2.15 -8.25 -15.85
N GLY A 130 -2.38 -8.15 -14.52
CA GLY A 130 -2.08 -9.20 -13.56
C GLY A 130 -0.63 -9.21 -13.04
N ASP A 131 0.14 -8.14 -13.28
CA ASP A 131 1.50 -7.97 -12.75
C ASP A 131 1.50 -7.60 -11.25
N ILE A 132 0.46 -6.90 -10.79
CA ILE A 132 0.15 -6.59 -9.40
C ILE A 132 -1.25 -7.12 -9.08
N THR A 133 -1.50 -7.53 -7.85
CA THR A 133 -2.79 -8.12 -7.47
C THR A 133 -3.80 -7.09 -7.01
N ALA A 134 -3.36 -6.09 -6.22
CA ALA A 134 -4.22 -5.07 -5.67
C ALA A 134 -3.43 -3.81 -5.26
N THR A 135 -4.15 -2.70 -5.13
CA THR A 135 -3.68 -1.50 -4.42
C THR A 135 -4.76 -0.97 -3.51
N ILE A 136 -4.38 -0.34 -2.40
CA ILE A 136 -5.28 0.46 -1.56
C ILE A 136 -5.21 1.90 -2.06
N ALA A 137 -6.24 2.31 -2.79
CA ALA A 137 -6.28 3.62 -3.44
C ALA A 137 -6.60 4.73 -2.44
N GLN A 138 -5.82 5.80 -2.50
CA GLN A 138 -6.08 7.08 -1.87
C GLN A 138 -6.91 7.96 -2.81
N GLN A 139 -7.52 9.00 -2.29
CA GLN A 139 -8.34 9.94 -3.06
C GLN A 139 -7.80 11.37 -2.96
N PRO A 140 -6.70 11.72 -3.66
CA PRO A 140 -6.08 13.04 -3.54
C PRO A 140 -7.01 14.18 -3.96
N ALA A 141 -7.86 13.98 -4.97
CA ALA A 141 -8.87 14.96 -5.36
C ALA A 141 -9.88 15.21 -4.22
N LYS A 142 -10.33 14.15 -3.53
CA LYS A 142 -11.23 14.27 -2.38
C LYS A 142 -10.54 14.94 -1.20
N MET A 143 -9.28 14.65 -0.96
CA MET A 143 -8.49 15.36 0.07
C MET A 143 -8.42 16.87 -0.21
N GLY A 144 -8.20 17.25 -1.47
CA GLY A 144 -8.22 18.66 -1.89
C GLY A 144 -9.59 19.31 -1.67
N GLU A 145 -10.66 18.65 -2.04
CA GLU A 145 -12.04 19.10 -1.81
C GLU A 145 -12.32 19.33 -0.32
N ILE A 146 -11.97 18.36 0.53
CA ILE A 146 -12.14 18.46 1.99
C ILE A 146 -11.30 19.61 2.56
N ALA A 147 -10.06 19.79 2.08
CA ALA A 147 -9.20 20.87 2.55
C ALA A 147 -9.75 22.25 2.21
N ILE A 148 -10.26 22.44 0.99
CA ILE A 148 -10.91 23.68 0.55
C ILE A 148 -12.17 23.93 1.37
N GLN A 149 -13.02 22.92 1.57
CA GLN A 149 -14.23 23.05 2.40
C GLN A 149 -13.90 23.44 3.84
N SER A 150 -12.85 22.83 4.42
CA SER A 150 -12.37 23.16 5.76
C SER A 150 -11.90 24.62 5.85
N ALA A 151 -11.24 25.15 4.83
CA ALA A 151 -10.84 26.56 4.79
C ALA A 151 -12.06 27.50 4.74
N ILE A 152 -13.08 27.16 3.94
CA ILE A 152 -14.34 27.92 3.87
C ILE A 152 -15.06 27.90 5.22
N ASP A 153 -15.17 26.74 5.85
CA ASP A 153 -15.82 26.56 7.13
C ASP A 153 -15.12 27.35 8.25
N HIS A 154 -13.79 27.35 8.23
CA HIS A 154 -13.00 28.20 9.15
C HIS A 154 -13.29 29.69 8.95
N TYR A 155 -13.31 30.15 7.70
CA TYR A 155 -13.61 31.56 7.39
C TYR A 155 -15.03 31.97 7.84
N GLN A 156 -15.98 31.03 7.82
CA GLN A 156 -17.34 31.22 8.32
C GLN A 156 -17.46 31.12 9.85
N GLY A 157 -16.35 30.94 10.58
CA GLY A 157 -16.32 30.85 12.04
C GLY A 157 -16.73 29.47 12.58
N LYS A 158 -16.84 28.44 11.74
CA LYS A 158 -17.15 27.09 12.18
C LYS A 158 -15.93 26.45 12.86
N LYS A 159 -16.19 25.62 13.86
CA LYS A 159 -15.15 24.81 14.51
C LYS A 159 -14.72 23.68 13.58
N LEU A 160 -13.43 23.54 13.38
CA LEU A 160 -12.87 22.44 12.61
C LEU A 160 -12.46 21.29 13.54
N GLU A 161 -12.60 20.06 13.03
CA GLU A 161 -11.93 18.91 13.63
C GLU A 161 -10.41 19.00 13.41
N LYS A 162 -9.63 18.44 14.33
CA LYS A 162 -8.16 18.48 14.23
C LYS A 162 -7.66 17.65 13.05
N GLU A 163 -8.37 16.59 12.73
CA GLU A 163 -8.04 15.68 11.64
C GLU A 163 -9.31 15.26 10.92
N THR A 164 -9.27 15.26 9.59
CA THR A 164 -10.35 14.76 8.73
C THR A 164 -9.78 13.70 7.82
N VAL A 165 -10.34 12.49 7.89
CA VAL A 165 -9.88 11.34 7.12
C VAL A 165 -10.55 11.33 5.75
N SER A 166 -9.73 11.25 4.70
CA SER A 166 -10.20 10.96 3.34
C SER A 166 -10.38 9.46 3.17
N PRO A 167 -11.49 9.00 2.57
CA PRO A 167 -11.73 7.57 2.38
C PRO A 167 -10.68 6.92 1.48
N ILE A 168 -10.43 5.65 1.73
CA ILE A 168 -9.56 4.77 0.94
C ILE A 168 -10.37 3.54 0.52
N TYR A 169 -9.96 2.88 -0.55
CA TYR A 169 -10.63 1.67 -1.03
C TYR A 169 -9.68 0.69 -1.71
N LEU A 170 -10.04 -0.58 -1.69
CA LEU A 170 -9.28 -1.65 -2.34
C LEU A 170 -9.61 -1.70 -3.83
N VAL A 171 -8.56 -1.64 -4.66
CA VAL A 171 -8.64 -1.85 -6.11
C VAL A 171 -8.01 -3.20 -6.44
N THR A 172 -8.76 -4.02 -7.15
CA THR A 172 -8.36 -5.33 -7.65
C THR A 172 -8.76 -5.46 -9.12
N LYS A 173 -8.45 -6.56 -9.76
CA LYS A 173 -8.86 -6.82 -11.15
C LYS A 173 -10.37 -6.74 -11.35
N ASP A 174 -11.16 -7.03 -10.30
CA ASP A 174 -12.63 -7.06 -10.40
C ASP A 174 -13.26 -5.67 -10.51
N ASN A 175 -12.55 -4.62 -10.08
CA ASN A 175 -13.09 -3.26 -10.05
C ASN A 175 -12.16 -2.18 -10.64
N VAL A 176 -10.97 -2.54 -11.13
CA VAL A 176 -10.00 -1.56 -11.65
C VAL A 176 -10.54 -0.70 -12.78
N ASP A 177 -11.39 -1.26 -13.64
CA ASP A 177 -11.99 -0.53 -14.76
C ASP A 177 -12.96 0.59 -14.32
N GLN A 178 -13.42 0.55 -13.05
CA GLN A 178 -14.31 1.57 -12.48
C GLN A 178 -13.53 2.77 -11.92
N HIS A 179 -12.21 2.67 -11.88
CA HIS A 179 -11.30 3.63 -11.26
C HIS A 179 -10.27 4.21 -12.23
N ASN A 180 -10.37 3.87 -13.53
CA ASN A 180 -9.56 4.42 -14.64
C ASN A 180 -10.18 5.67 -15.25
#